data_b7b527a43582db3d932b9816a443c105
#
_entry.id   b7b527a43582db3d932b9816a443c105
#
_cell.length_a   1.000
_cell.length_b   1.000
_cell.length_c   1.000
_cell.angle_alpha   90.00
_cell.angle_beta   90.00
_cell.angle_gamma   90.00
#
_symmetry.space_group_name_H-M   'P 1'
#
loop_
_entity.id
_entity.type
_entity.pdbx_description
1 polymer ?
#
loop_
_entity_poly.entity_id
_entity_poly.type
_entity_poly.pdbx_seq_one_letter_code
_entity_poly.pdbx_strand_id
1 'polypeptide(L)'
;MKISIIVPIYNVEEYILNCLSSIVNQKKIVHSVECILVDDHGQDNSMQLAKHFIEEYSGDVEFKIVVHERNRGLSVARNSGLSECMGDYILFLDSDDTLPEDSLYNLSKPLEFYHYDFVLGQINTMGLVSESPSLFLDEGEYMGNEVVRETYLNHKWYMMAWNKLCNTNFLRKAHLYFEEGLIHEDDLWSFMLSLRADNFYVVRKSTYNYVIRGNSITTAKKQIVHIDSYLTIANKIADYIQAYSLKSEYVLFCHQYILGTYVYLRRLGFIEGYKKYKEIIKNKLYVNYYKIILKQEVSPLVFKAKLAQYPPIVGYIGFRILFSITSIKRKFRLL
;
A
#
# COMPACT_ATOMS: atom_id res chain seq x y z
N MET A 1 -5.64 21.78 15.57
CA MET A 1 -4.99 20.57 15.07
C MET A 1 -4.09 20.95 13.88
N LYS A 2 -2.96 20.27 13.71
CA LYS A 2 -2.08 20.45 12.57
C LYS A 2 -2.09 19.17 11.72
N ILE A 3 -2.12 19.31 10.39
CA ILE A 3 -2.09 18.19 9.43
C ILE A 3 -0.77 18.24 8.67
N SER A 4 -0.05 17.11 8.63
CA SER A 4 1.15 16.95 7.83
C SER A 4 0.82 16.18 6.55
N ILE A 5 1.11 16.77 5.39
CA ILE A 5 1.02 16.07 4.10
C ILE A 5 2.43 15.66 3.71
N ILE A 6 2.64 14.36 3.51
CA ILE A 6 3.94 13.79 3.13
C ILE A 6 3.91 13.44 1.65
N VAL A 7 4.79 14.06 0.88
CA VAL A 7 4.86 13.92 -0.59
C VAL A 7 6.25 13.39 -0.97
N PRO A 8 6.40 12.08 -1.25
CA PRO A 8 7.62 11.52 -1.83
C PRO A 8 7.79 11.98 -3.28
N ILE A 9 8.98 12.47 -3.65
CA ILE A 9 9.27 13.00 -4.99
C ILE A 9 10.39 12.19 -5.64
N TYR A 10 10.07 11.57 -6.80
CA TYR A 10 11.04 10.85 -7.62
C TYR A 10 10.58 10.79 -9.08
N ASN A 11 11.20 11.54 -9.98
CA ASN A 11 10.93 11.57 -11.44
C ASN A 11 9.44 11.80 -11.78
N VAL A 12 8.90 12.95 -11.37
CA VAL A 12 7.48 13.36 -11.51
C VAL A 12 7.33 14.79 -12.03
N GLU A 13 8.26 15.30 -12.87
CA GLU A 13 8.27 16.67 -13.33
C GLU A 13 6.98 17.10 -14.04
N GLU A 14 6.29 16.17 -14.71
CA GLU A 14 5.01 16.43 -15.39
C GLU A 14 3.84 16.63 -14.42
N TYR A 15 3.95 16.18 -13.16
CA TYR A 15 2.84 16.09 -12.22
C TYR A 15 2.99 16.97 -11.00
N ILE A 16 4.23 17.21 -10.56
CA ILE A 16 4.52 17.83 -9.26
C ILE A 16 3.82 19.18 -9.04
N LEU A 17 3.73 20.04 -10.04
CA LEU A 17 3.07 21.34 -9.92
C LEU A 17 1.57 21.21 -9.68
N ASN A 18 0.91 20.23 -10.31
CA ASN A 18 -0.51 19.94 -10.07
C ASN A 18 -0.73 19.39 -8.67
N CYS A 19 0.15 18.50 -8.22
CA CYS A 19 0.13 17.96 -6.85
C CYS A 19 0.23 19.11 -5.83
N LEU A 20 1.26 19.96 -5.91
CA LEU A 20 1.47 21.08 -4.99
C LEU A 20 0.33 22.09 -5.04
N SER A 21 -0.14 22.43 -6.25
CA SER A 21 -1.30 23.31 -6.43
C SER A 21 -2.54 22.77 -5.74
N SER A 22 -2.76 21.45 -5.77
CA SER A 22 -3.90 20.83 -5.09
C SER A 22 -3.83 20.91 -3.56
N ILE A 23 -2.63 20.97 -3.00
CA ILE A 23 -2.41 21.13 -1.54
C ILE A 23 -2.71 22.57 -1.11
N VAL A 24 -2.19 23.56 -1.84
CA VAL A 24 -2.33 24.99 -1.45
C VAL A 24 -3.72 25.56 -1.77
N ASN A 25 -4.47 24.92 -2.66
CA ASN A 25 -5.82 25.34 -3.05
C ASN A 25 -6.93 24.64 -2.23
N GLN A 26 -6.58 23.97 -1.13
CA GLN A 26 -7.59 23.38 -0.25
C GLN A 26 -8.50 24.44 0.34
N LYS A 27 -9.80 24.18 0.36
CA LYS A 27 -10.85 25.11 0.86
C LYS A 27 -11.38 24.66 2.23
N LYS A 28 -11.94 25.62 2.97
CA LYS A 28 -12.61 25.38 4.26
C LYS A 28 -11.70 24.78 5.35
N ILE A 29 -10.38 24.91 5.20
CA ILE A 29 -9.44 24.40 6.20
C ILE A 29 -9.50 25.30 7.44
N VAL A 30 -9.75 24.67 8.60
CA VAL A 30 -9.69 25.33 9.91
C VAL A 30 -8.43 24.90 10.69
N HIS A 31 -7.57 24.13 10.07
CA HIS A 31 -6.35 23.54 10.65
C HIS A 31 -5.11 24.09 9.99
N SER A 32 -4.01 24.19 10.73
CA SER A 32 -2.71 24.47 10.11
C SER A 32 -2.23 23.26 9.30
N VAL A 33 -1.58 23.51 8.17
CA VAL A 33 -1.10 22.49 7.25
C VAL A 33 0.40 22.65 7.05
N GLU A 34 1.15 21.59 7.18
CA GLU A 34 2.52 21.49 6.70
C GLU A 34 2.61 20.46 5.57
N CYS A 35 3.46 20.74 4.60
CA CYS A 35 3.74 19.87 3.47
C CYS A 35 5.22 19.50 3.49
N ILE A 36 5.50 18.20 3.66
CA ILE A 36 6.86 17.67 3.72
C ILE A 36 7.16 17.00 2.39
N LEU A 37 7.99 17.64 1.58
CA LEU A 37 8.49 17.14 0.32
C LEU A 37 9.73 16.31 0.57
N VAL A 38 9.71 15.04 0.20
CA VAL A 38 10.87 14.17 0.36
C VAL A 38 11.50 13.90 -1.00
N ASP A 39 12.62 14.57 -1.26
CA ASP A 39 13.43 14.37 -2.46
C ASP A 39 14.18 13.03 -2.38
N ASP A 40 13.71 12.04 -3.10
CA ASP A 40 14.36 10.73 -3.19
C ASP A 40 15.38 10.67 -4.34
N HIS A 41 16.07 11.78 -4.59
CA HIS A 41 17.16 11.91 -5.53
C HIS A 41 16.77 11.57 -6.97
N GLY A 42 15.66 12.18 -7.45
CA GLY A 42 15.22 12.08 -8.86
C GLY A 42 16.24 12.70 -9.83
N GLN A 43 16.17 12.29 -11.10
CA GLN A 43 17.11 12.74 -12.14
C GLN A 43 16.45 13.75 -13.12
N ASP A 44 15.19 14.09 -12.89
CA ASP A 44 14.42 15.07 -13.67
C ASP A 44 14.34 16.43 -12.94
N ASN A 45 13.54 17.35 -13.45
CA ASN A 45 13.39 18.68 -12.89
C ASN A 45 12.35 18.79 -11.76
N SER A 46 11.80 17.68 -11.25
CA SER A 46 10.75 17.68 -10.23
C SER A 46 11.06 18.58 -9.04
N MET A 47 12.25 18.43 -8.46
CA MET A 47 12.64 19.21 -7.29
C MET A 47 12.96 20.67 -7.59
N GLN A 48 13.45 20.97 -8.79
CA GLN A 48 13.66 22.36 -9.22
C GLN A 48 12.30 23.08 -9.35
N LEU A 49 11.34 22.44 -9.98
CA LEU A 49 9.97 22.95 -10.10
C LEU A 49 9.30 23.14 -8.75
N ALA A 50 9.45 22.17 -7.84
CA ALA A 50 8.89 22.24 -6.50
C ALA A 50 9.51 23.39 -5.68
N LYS A 51 10.81 23.60 -5.74
CA LYS A 51 11.49 24.71 -5.05
C LYS A 51 11.02 26.06 -5.59
N HIS A 52 10.94 26.22 -6.90
CA HIS A 52 10.45 27.45 -7.52
C HIS A 52 8.99 27.73 -7.11
N PHE A 53 8.13 26.72 -7.10
CA PHE A 53 6.76 26.85 -6.62
C PHE A 53 6.69 27.35 -5.17
N ILE A 54 7.54 26.81 -4.29
CA ILE A 54 7.60 27.21 -2.87
C ILE A 54 8.10 28.65 -2.72
N GLU A 55 9.11 29.05 -3.49
CA GLU A 55 9.67 30.41 -3.44
C GLU A 55 8.63 31.48 -3.85
N GLU A 56 7.72 31.15 -4.77
CA GLU A 56 6.64 32.04 -5.20
C GLU A 56 5.39 31.98 -4.30
N TYR A 57 5.30 30.97 -3.44
CA TYR A 57 4.12 30.78 -2.58
C TYR A 57 4.17 31.69 -1.35
N SER A 58 3.04 32.39 -1.09
CA SER A 58 2.91 33.32 0.04
C SER A 58 1.71 33.02 0.96
N GLY A 59 1.14 31.81 0.87
CA GLY A 59 -0.02 31.40 1.71
C GLY A 59 0.38 30.71 3.02
N ASP A 60 -0.59 30.06 3.66
CA ASP A 60 -0.49 29.55 5.03
C ASP A 60 0.07 28.12 5.14
N VAL A 61 0.35 27.41 4.02
CA VAL A 61 0.94 26.07 4.08
C VAL A 61 2.43 26.17 4.35
N GLU A 62 2.89 25.53 5.42
CA GLU A 62 4.33 25.47 5.77
C GLU A 62 5.00 24.38 4.96
N PHE A 63 5.99 24.71 4.11
CA PHE A 63 6.75 23.73 3.34
C PHE A 63 8.05 23.36 4.02
N LYS A 64 8.36 22.05 4.02
CA LYS A 64 9.64 21.49 4.46
C LYS A 64 10.17 20.55 3.39
N ILE A 65 11.48 20.64 3.09
CA ILE A 65 12.15 19.74 2.15
C ILE A 65 13.11 18.84 2.91
N VAL A 66 12.97 17.52 2.70
CA VAL A 66 13.89 16.49 3.18
C VAL A 66 14.61 15.92 1.96
N VAL A 67 15.94 15.87 1.98
CA VAL A 67 16.74 15.45 0.82
C VAL A 67 17.49 14.15 1.14
N HIS A 68 17.35 13.16 0.27
CA HIS A 68 18.15 11.95 0.30
C HIS A 68 19.41 12.12 -0.57
N GLU A 69 20.56 11.65 -0.10
CA GLU A 69 21.82 11.67 -0.86
C GLU A 69 21.81 10.77 -2.11
N ARG A 70 20.89 9.81 -2.14
CA ARG A 70 20.65 8.86 -3.25
C ARG A 70 19.21 8.36 -3.21
N ASN A 71 18.74 7.77 -4.31
CA ASN A 71 17.45 7.08 -4.30
C ASN A 71 17.46 5.94 -3.27
N ARG A 72 16.51 6.00 -2.34
CA ARG A 72 16.30 5.02 -1.26
C ARG A 72 14.97 4.27 -1.39
N GLY A 73 14.13 4.71 -2.33
CA GLY A 73 12.81 4.13 -2.62
C GLY A 73 11.67 4.69 -1.76
N LEU A 74 10.45 4.43 -2.23
CA LEU A 74 9.21 5.03 -1.71
C LEU A 74 8.99 4.77 -0.20
N SER A 75 9.29 3.56 0.28
CA SER A 75 9.20 3.21 1.70
C SER A 75 10.03 4.15 2.57
N VAL A 76 11.30 4.36 2.19
CA VAL A 76 12.21 5.21 2.96
C VAL A 76 11.79 6.67 2.87
N ALA A 77 11.33 7.11 1.69
CA ALA A 77 10.85 8.47 1.52
C ALA A 77 9.64 8.76 2.42
N ARG A 78 8.64 7.87 2.47
CA ARG A 78 7.51 8.02 3.40
C ARG A 78 7.94 7.97 4.86
N ASN A 79 8.87 7.09 5.24
CA ASN A 79 9.41 7.01 6.61
C ASN A 79 10.18 8.28 7.00
N SER A 80 10.97 8.85 6.08
CA SER A 80 11.66 10.12 6.32
C SER A 80 10.66 11.26 6.54
N GLY A 81 9.60 11.35 5.73
CA GLY A 81 8.53 12.31 5.97
C GLY A 81 7.82 12.10 7.30
N LEU A 82 7.55 10.85 7.69
CA LEU A 82 6.94 10.50 8.98
C LEU A 82 7.84 10.88 10.18
N SER A 83 9.15 10.80 10.05
CA SER A 83 10.08 11.19 11.11
C SER A 83 10.14 12.71 11.30
N GLU A 84 9.93 13.47 10.23
CA GLU A 84 10.06 14.92 10.17
C GLU A 84 8.73 15.67 10.39
N CYS A 85 7.61 14.95 10.42
CA CYS A 85 6.28 15.57 10.58
C CYS A 85 6.00 16.00 12.02
N MET A 86 5.29 17.11 12.15
CA MET A 86 4.89 17.70 13.44
C MET A 86 3.35 17.76 13.60
N GLY A 87 2.60 17.34 12.60
CA GLY A 87 1.14 17.35 12.64
C GLY A 87 0.55 16.29 13.57
N ASP A 88 -0.63 16.58 14.09
CA ASP A 88 -1.43 15.63 14.88
C ASP A 88 -1.91 14.46 14.03
N TYR A 89 -2.13 14.72 12.73
CA TYR A 89 -2.53 13.75 11.73
C TYR A 89 -1.66 13.86 10.47
N ILE A 90 -1.48 12.74 9.78
CA ILE A 90 -0.67 12.61 8.57
C ILE A 90 -1.53 12.13 7.42
N LEU A 91 -1.32 12.74 6.24
CA LEU A 91 -1.83 12.29 4.96
C LEU A 91 -0.66 12.00 4.03
N PHE A 92 -0.52 10.76 3.54
CA PHE A 92 0.39 10.47 2.44
C PHE A 92 -0.27 10.83 1.11
N LEU A 93 0.46 11.55 0.27
CA LEU A 93 0.03 11.95 -1.08
C LEU A 93 1.14 11.60 -2.07
N ASP A 94 0.81 10.76 -3.04
CA ASP A 94 1.76 10.45 -4.12
C ASP A 94 1.89 11.66 -5.06
N SER A 95 3.11 11.98 -5.46
CA SER A 95 3.43 13.22 -6.17
C SER A 95 2.92 13.32 -7.61
N ASP A 96 2.35 12.23 -8.13
CA ASP A 96 1.65 12.17 -9.43
C ASP A 96 0.12 12.25 -9.30
N ASP A 97 -0.40 12.37 -8.07
CA ASP A 97 -1.82 12.50 -7.75
C ASP A 97 -2.18 13.90 -7.25
N THR A 98 -3.48 14.15 -7.02
CA THR A 98 -3.98 15.45 -6.52
C THR A 98 -5.07 15.26 -5.48
N LEU A 99 -5.33 16.31 -4.71
CA LEU A 99 -6.44 16.36 -3.75
C LEU A 99 -7.61 17.19 -4.33
N PRO A 100 -8.87 16.71 -4.27
CA PRO A 100 -10.04 17.58 -4.41
C PRO A 100 -9.97 18.80 -3.47
N GLU A 101 -10.57 19.91 -3.83
CA GLU A 101 -10.43 21.20 -3.13
C GLU A 101 -10.91 21.19 -1.66
N ASP A 102 -11.75 20.26 -1.25
CA ASP A 102 -12.28 20.12 0.11
C ASP A 102 -11.89 18.79 0.78
N SER A 103 -10.79 18.17 0.32
CA SER A 103 -10.31 16.89 0.84
C SER A 103 -9.95 16.96 2.32
N LEU A 104 -9.11 17.93 2.70
CA LEU A 104 -8.66 18.06 4.08
C LEU A 104 -9.83 18.41 5.01
N TYR A 105 -10.75 19.24 4.56
CA TYR A 105 -11.97 19.54 5.32
C TYR A 105 -12.81 18.27 5.54
N ASN A 106 -13.09 17.52 4.48
CA ASN A 106 -13.92 16.32 4.57
C ASN A 106 -13.27 15.23 5.44
N LEU A 107 -11.96 15.01 5.30
CA LEU A 107 -11.23 14.02 6.10
C LEU A 107 -11.09 14.42 7.57
N SER A 108 -10.95 15.72 7.86
CA SER A 108 -10.74 16.19 9.24
C SER A 108 -12.05 16.44 10.00
N LYS A 109 -13.17 16.65 9.32
CA LYS A 109 -14.46 16.95 9.97
C LYS A 109 -14.90 15.93 11.03
N PRO A 110 -14.77 14.59 10.83
CA PRO A 110 -15.09 13.63 11.87
C PRO A 110 -14.25 13.78 13.15
N LEU A 111 -13.03 14.33 13.03
CA LEU A 111 -12.10 14.51 14.14
C LEU A 111 -12.51 15.63 15.12
N GLU A 112 -13.50 16.44 14.76
CA GLU A 112 -14.11 17.41 15.67
C GLU A 112 -14.88 16.74 16.82
N PHE A 113 -15.32 15.49 16.59
CA PHE A 113 -16.18 14.75 17.54
C PHE A 113 -15.43 13.63 18.24
N TYR A 114 -14.48 12.98 17.55
CA TYR A 114 -13.72 11.84 18.08
C TYR A 114 -12.33 11.73 17.44
N HIS A 115 -11.36 11.24 18.21
CA HIS A 115 -10.00 11.00 17.71
C HIS A 115 -9.85 9.59 17.17
N TYR A 116 -10.09 9.43 15.85
CA TYR A 116 -9.91 8.15 15.17
C TYR A 116 -8.43 7.85 14.90
N ASP A 117 -8.06 6.56 14.88
CA ASP A 117 -6.72 6.12 14.48
C ASP A 117 -6.45 6.49 13.02
N PHE A 118 -7.49 6.40 12.18
CA PHE A 118 -7.44 6.94 10.82
C PHE A 118 -8.84 7.27 10.27
N VAL A 119 -8.86 8.12 9.26
CA VAL A 119 -10.07 8.45 8.49
C VAL A 119 -9.83 8.11 7.02
N LEU A 120 -10.77 7.42 6.39
CA LEU A 120 -10.72 7.02 4.98
C LEU A 120 -11.68 7.87 4.15
N GLY A 121 -11.25 8.26 2.94
CA GLY A 121 -12.13 8.91 1.98
C GLY A 121 -12.34 8.10 0.70
N GLN A 122 -13.34 8.48 -0.09
CA GLN A 122 -13.58 7.90 -1.41
C GLN A 122 -12.52 8.38 -2.40
N ILE A 123 -12.29 7.56 -3.42
CA ILE A 123 -11.29 7.82 -4.48
C ILE A 123 -12.00 8.20 -5.76
N ASN A 124 -11.49 9.23 -6.43
CA ASN A 124 -11.84 9.58 -7.79
C ASN A 124 -10.70 9.15 -8.72
N THR A 125 -10.97 8.29 -9.69
CA THR A 125 -9.96 7.79 -10.62
C THR A 125 -9.98 8.59 -11.90
N MET A 126 -8.82 9.10 -12.31
CA MET A 126 -8.63 9.92 -13.50
C MET A 126 -7.69 9.22 -14.49
N GLY A 127 -7.95 9.34 -15.79
CA GLY A 127 -7.11 8.77 -16.85
C GLY A 127 -7.62 7.47 -17.44
N LEU A 128 -6.72 6.60 -17.92
CA LEU A 128 -7.06 5.33 -18.56
C LEU A 128 -7.71 4.40 -17.51
N VAL A 129 -8.98 4.08 -17.71
CA VAL A 129 -9.78 3.29 -16.78
C VAL A 129 -9.25 1.86 -16.70
N SER A 130 -8.56 1.53 -15.61
CA SER A 130 -8.40 0.18 -15.10
C SER A 130 -9.23 0.04 -13.82
N GLU A 131 -9.26 -1.13 -13.19
CA GLU A 131 -9.98 -1.33 -11.95
C GLU A 131 -9.56 -0.28 -10.90
N SER A 132 -10.49 0.59 -10.49
CA SER A 132 -10.27 1.59 -9.46
C SER A 132 -10.21 0.95 -8.08
N PRO A 133 -9.31 1.40 -7.19
CA PRO A 133 -9.37 1.01 -5.79
C PRO A 133 -10.73 1.39 -5.21
N SER A 134 -11.34 0.48 -4.46
CA SER A 134 -12.74 0.65 -4.06
C SER A 134 -12.90 0.71 -2.55
N LEU A 135 -13.81 1.57 -2.10
CA LEU A 135 -14.27 1.67 -0.72
C LEU A 135 -15.73 1.20 -0.67
N PHE A 136 -15.95 0.03 -0.04
CA PHE A 136 -17.25 -0.65 0.02
C PHE A 136 -17.94 -0.53 1.39
N LEU A 137 -17.56 0.48 2.16
CA LEU A 137 -18.14 0.78 3.47
C LEU A 137 -19.03 2.01 3.37
N ASP A 138 -20.05 2.05 4.20
CA ASP A 138 -20.91 3.23 4.36
C ASP A 138 -20.19 4.32 5.16
N GLU A 139 -20.68 5.55 5.06
CA GLU A 139 -20.17 6.66 5.88
C GLU A 139 -20.48 6.39 7.35
N GLY A 140 -19.49 6.58 8.22
CA GLY A 140 -19.67 6.40 9.66
C GLY A 140 -18.45 5.84 10.39
N GLU A 141 -18.68 5.53 11.65
CA GLU A 141 -17.69 5.00 12.59
C GLU A 141 -17.58 3.49 12.52
N TYR A 142 -16.35 3.00 12.61
CA TYR A 142 -16.01 1.57 12.71
C TYR A 142 -15.15 1.37 13.95
N MET A 143 -15.73 0.79 14.99
CA MET A 143 -15.14 0.72 16.33
C MET A 143 -14.78 -0.70 16.72
N GLY A 144 -13.62 -0.85 17.33
CA GLY A 144 -13.05 -2.12 17.76
C GLY A 144 -12.10 -2.74 16.73
N ASN A 145 -10.92 -3.19 17.21
CA ASN A 145 -9.89 -3.77 16.35
C ASN A 145 -10.39 -4.98 15.53
N GLU A 146 -11.34 -5.77 16.05
CA GLU A 146 -11.93 -6.88 15.29
C GLU A 146 -12.67 -6.38 14.04
N VAL A 147 -13.46 -5.30 14.16
CA VAL A 147 -14.16 -4.67 13.04
C VAL A 147 -13.18 -4.12 12.01
N VAL A 148 -12.10 -3.44 12.45
CA VAL A 148 -11.05 -2.93 11.56
C VAL A 148 -10.44 -4.08 10.76
N ARG A 149 -10.07 -5.18 11.42
CA ARG A 149 -9.47 -6.36 10.79
C ARG A 149 -10.41 -7.04 9.82
N GLU A 150 -11.66 -7.29 10.21
CA GLU A 150 -12.65 -7.97 9.36
C GLU A 150 -12.95 -7.16 8.10
N THR A 151 -13.11 -5.85 8.21
CA THR A 151 -13.35 -4.99 7.04
C THR A 151 -12.16 -5.01 6.07
N TYR A 152 -10.92 -5.02 6.59
CA TYR A 152 -9.72 -5.13 5.76
C TYR A 152 -9.58 -6.50 5.07
N LEU A 153 -9.70 -7.58 5.82
CA LEU A 153 -9.58 -8.95 5.29
C LEU A 153 -10.64 -9.26 4.23
N ASN A 154 -11.82 -8.65 4.35
CA ASN A 154 -12.90 -8.76 3.37
C ASN A 154 -12.78 -7.75 2.22
N HIS A 155 -11.62 -7.07 2.08
CA HIS A 155 -11.35 -6.09 1.02
C HIS A 155 -12.42 -4.99 0.93
N LYS A 156 -12.95 -4.55 2.09
CA LYS A 156 -13.95 -3.48 2.14
C LYS A 156 -13.35 -2.09 1.95
N TRP A 157 -12.05 -1.95 2.15
CA TRP A 157 -11.29 -0.74 1.90
C TRP A 157 -9.92 -1.04 1.27
N TYR A 158 -9.33 -0.04 0.64
CA TYR A 158 -8.14 -0.16 -0.19
C TYR A 158 -6.84 -0.30 0.61
N MET A 159 -5.85 -0.99 0.03
CA MET A 159 -4.53 -1.27 0.65
C MET A 159 -3.57 -0.08 0.59
N MET A 160 -3.71 0.83 -0.38
CA MET A 160 -2.80 1.95 -0.57
C MET A 160 -2.70 2.82 0.69
N ALA A 161 -1.50 3.34 0.98
CA ALA A 161 -1.25 4.19 2.15
C ALA A 161 -1.87 5.59 2.00
N TRP A 162 -1.94 6.10 0.78
CA TRP A 162 -2.55 7.39 0.50
C TRP A 162 -4.07 7.41 0.76
N ASN A 163 -4.62 8.62 0.85
CA ASN A 163 -6.04 8.87 1.17
C ASN A 163 -6.51 8.30 2.53
N LYS A 164 -5.57 8.18 3.46
CA LYS A 164 -5.82 7.85 4.86
C LYS A 164 -5.26 8.98 5.72
N LEU A 165 -6.13 9.73 6.39
CA LEU A 165 -5.72 10.72 7.39
C LEU A 165 -5.48 9.99 8.70
N CYS A 166 -4.22 9.69 9.03
CA CYS A 166 -3.81 8.84 10.14
C CYS A 166 -3.35 9.64 11.34
N ASN A 167 -3.73 9.24 12.54
CA ASN A 167 -3.24 9.83 13.78
C ASN A 167 -1.73 9.60 13.93
N THR A 168 -0.95 10.66 14.07
CA THR A 168 0.52 10.60 14.14
C THR A 168 1.01 9.83 15.36
N ASN A 169 0.41 10.07 16.52
CA ASN A 169 0.77 9.38 17.75
C ASN A 169 0.46 7.89 17.68
N PHE A 170 -0.67 7.52 17.08
CA PHE A 170 -1.02 6.13 16.85
C PHE A 170 0.03 5.46 15.94
N LEU A 171 0.37 6.05 14.79
CA LEU A 171 1.39 5.48 13.89
C LEU A 171 2.73 5.27 14.59
N ARG A 172 3.19 6.26 15.37
CA ARG A 172 4.46 6.18 16.11
C ARG A 172 4.44 5.13 17.22
N LYS A 173 3.40 5.11 18.06
CA LYS A 173 3.24 4.13 19.15
C LYS A 173 3.09 2.70 18.62
N ALA A 174 2.40 2.54 17.51
CA ALA A 174 2.20 1.26 16.85
C ALA A 174 3.40 0.84 15.99
N HIS A 175 4.47 1.64 15.89
CA HIS A 175 5.64 1.37 15.03
C HIS A 175 5.23 1.04 13.58
N LEU A 176 4.30 1.82 13.01
CA LEU A 176 3.78 1.65 11.66
C LEU A 176 4.67 2.39 10.65
N TYR A 177 5.80 1.79 10.35
CA TYR A 177 6.74 2.23 9.31
C TYR A 177 6.63 1.34 8.08
N PHE A 178 6.96 1.90 6.91
CA PHE A 178 7.04 1.16 5.67
C PHE A 178 8.30 0.30 5.64
N GLU A 179 8.17 -0.95 5.19
CA GLU A 179 9.31 -1.85 5.04
C GLU A 179 10.19 -1.40 3.88
N GLU A 180 11.47 -1.19 4.14
CA GLU A 180 12.44 -0.72 3.16
C GLU A 180 12.67 -1.76 2.04
N GLY A 181 12.88 -1.28 0.82
CA GLY A 181 13.22 -2.11 -0.33
C GLY A 181 12.06 -2.93 -0.93
N LEU A 182 10.83 -2.77 -0.44
CA LEU A 182 9.66 -3.40 -1.04
C LEU A 182 9.09 -2.57 -2.19
N ILE A 183 8.60 -3.28 -3.22
CA ILE A 183 7.54 -2.82 -4.10
C ILE A 183 6.23 -3.37 -3.53
N HIS A 184 5.16 -2.60 -3.52
CA HIS A 184 3.90 -2.90 -2.82
C HIS A 184 4.05 -2.87 -1.29
N GLU A 185 4.83 -1.95 -0.80
CA GLU A 185 5.05 -1.67 0.62
C GLU A 185 3.75 -1.34 1.36
N ASP A 186 2.78 -0.75 0.64
CA ASP A 186 1.44 -0.41 1.11
C ASP A 186 0.65 -1.62 1.58
N ASP A 187 0.81 -2.76 0.89
CA ASP A 187 0.12 -4.00 1.21
C ASP A 187 0.47 -4.48 2.62
N LEU A 188 1.79 -4.49 2.94
CA LEU A 188 2.25 -4.87 4.26
C LEU A 188 1.89 -3.82 5.30
N TRP A 189 2.07 -2.54 4.98
CA TRP A 189 1.78 -1.44 5.89
C TRP A 189 0.28 -1.40 6.26
N SER A 190 -0.63 -1.51 5.29
CA SER A 190 -2.06 -1.54 5.55
C SER A 190 -2.52 -2.80 6.29
N PHE A 191 -1.88 -3.95 6.05
CA PHE A 191 -2.09 -5.13 6.87
C PHE A 191 -1.71 -4.86 8.34
N MET A 192 -0.55 -4.25 8.58
CA MET A 192 -0.10 -3.90 9.92
C MET A 192 -0.98 -2.84 10.58
N LEU A 193 -1.47 -1.86 9.80
CA LEU A 193 -2.45 -0.88 10.24
C LEU A 193 -3.72 -1.58 10.74
N SER A 194 -4.27 -2.52 9.95
CA SER A 194 -5.48 -3.26 10.33
C SER A 194 -5.34 -4.09 11.59
N LEU A 195 -4.13 -4.61 11.87
CA LEU A 195 -3.87 -5.39 13.09
C LEU A 195 -3.78 -4.52 14.37
N ARG A 196 -3.50 -3.23 14.23
CA ARG A 196 -3.14 -2.36 15.35
C ARG A 196 -4.13 -1.25 15.62
N ALA A 197 -4.90 -0.85 14.61
CA ALA A 197 -5.90 0.20 14.78
C ALA A 197 -7.13 -0.35 15.52
N ASP A 198 -7.66 0.46 16.42
CA ASP A 198 -8.87 0.16 17.19
C ASP A 198 -10.12 0.79 16.59
N ASN A 199 -9.96 1.81 15.75
CA ASN A 199 -11.11 2.50 15.16
C ASN A 199 -10.73 3.29 13.91
N PHE A 200 -11.73 3.56 13.07
CA PHE A 200 -11.60 4.48 11.94
C PHE A 200 -12.97 5.06 11.56
N TYR A 201 -12.93 6.11 10.76
CA TYR A 201 -14.13 6.72 10.18
C TYR A 201 -14.08 6.68 8.65
N VAL A 202 -15.21 6.49 8.01
CA VAL A 202 -15.37 6.49 6.55
C VAL A 202 -16.10 7.74 6.10
N VAL A 203 -15.48 8.48 5.17
CA VAL A 203 -16.08 9.62 4.47
C VAL A 203 -16.46 9.20 3.06
N ARG A 204 -17.72 9.33 2.66
CA ARG A 204 -18.22 8.96 1.31
C ARG A 204 -17.97 10.05 0.26
N LYS A 205 -17.32 11.15 0.62
CA LYS A 205 -16.87 12.17 -0.33
C LYS A 205 -15.56 11.76 -0.98
N SER A 206 -15.38 12.10 -2.27
CA SER A 206 -14.10 11.94 -2.93
C SER A 206 -13.08 12.89 -2.31
N THR A 207 -12.01 12.32 -1.75
CA THR A 207 -10.95 13.06 -1.06
C THR A 207 -9.58 12.87 -1.71
N TYR A 208 -9.53 12.11 -2.81
CA TYR A 208 -8.30 11.80 -3.53
C TYR A 208 -8.57 11.61 -5.01
N ASN A 209 -7.78 12.23 -5.87
CA ASN A 209 -7.79 12.04 -7.31
C ASN A 209 -6.59 11.16 -7.70
N TYR A 210 -6.85 9.90 -7.97
CA TYR A 210 -5.85 8.94 -8.41
C TYR A 210 -5.64 9.04 -9.92
N VAL A 211 -4.42 9.37 -10.37
CA VAL A 211 -4.07 9.55 -11.78
C VAL A 211 -3.39 8.28 -12.32
N ILE A 212 -4.09 7.56 -13.21
CA ILE A 212 -3.54 6.36 -13.85
C ILE A 212 -2.67 6.77 -15.05
N ARG A 213 -1.36 6.48 -14.96
CA ARG A 213 -0.37 6.76 -15.99
C ARG A 213 0.31 5.51 -16.54
N GLY A 214 0.79 5.58 -17.79
CA GLY A 214 1.34 4.43 -18.52
C GLY A 214 2.67 3.86 -18.02
N ASN A 215 3.46 4.60 -17.23
CA ASN A 215 4.83 4.24 -16.81
C ASN A 215 4.98 4.19 -15.28
N SER A 216 3.93 3.78 -14.55
CA SER A 216 3.99 3.66 -13.10
C SER A 216 4.86 2.47 -12.64
N ILE A 217 5.28 2.46 -11.38
CA ILE A 217 6.04 1.36 -10.74
C ILE A 217 5.35 0.02 -10.95
N THR A 218 4.01 0.00 -10.93
CA THR A 218 3.18 -1.19 -11.10
C THR A 218 3.18 -1.74 -12.53
N THR A 219 3.49 -0.94 -13.53
CA THR A 219 3.54 -1.34 -14.96
C THR A 219 4.93 -1.75 -15.42
N ALA A 220 5.99 -1.52 -14.63
CA ALA A 220 7.37 -1.82 -14.99
C ALA A 220 7.65 -3.34 -15.07
N LYS A 221 8.42 -3.76 -16.09
CA LYS A 221 8.76 -5.18 -16.39
C LYS A 221 9.72 -5.87 -15.39
N LYS A 222 9.92 -5.36 -14.19
CA LYS A 222 10.86 -5.94 -13.20
C LYS A 222 10.23 -7.13 -12.45
N GLN A 223 9.98 -8.24 -13.13
CA GLN A 223 9.24 -9.40 -12.62
C GLN A 223 9.88 -10.04 -11.37
N ILE A 224 11.22 -10.07 -11.27
CA ILE A 224 11.93 -10.66 -10.12
C ILE A 224 11.71 -9.84 -8.86
N VAL A 225 11.80 -8.51 -8.94
CA VAL A 225 11.60 -7.62 -7.79
C VAL A 225 10.19 -7.76 -7.23
N HIS A 226 9.16 -7.90 -8.08
CA HIS A 226 7.80 -8.17 -7.63
C HIS A 226 7.68 -9.52 -6.92
N ILE A 227 8.36 -10.56 -7.43
CA ILE A 227 8.39 -11.89 -6.79
C ILE A 227 8.97 -11.78 -5.39
N ASP A 228 10.12 -11.12 -5.24
CA ASP A 228 10.81 -10.99 -3.96
C ASP A 228 9.99 -10.16 -2.97
N SER A 229 9.35 -9.09 -3.41
CA SER A 229 8.46 -8.27 -2.58
C SER A 229 7.24 -9.06 -2.11
N TYR A 230 6.51 -9.75 -2.99
CA TYR A 230 5.38 -10.57 -2.57
C TYR A 230 5.76 -11.71 -1.63
N LEU A 231 6.95 -12.31 -1.82
CA LEU A 231 7.44 -13.31 -0.89
C LEU A 231 7.74 -12.72 0.49
N THR A 232 8.37 -11.55 0.52
CA THR A 232 8.67 -10.86 1.78
C THR A 232 7.38 -10.51 2.51
N ILE A 233 6.39 -9.94 1.80
CA ILE A 233 5.08 -9.63 2.36
C ILE A 233 4.39 -10.89 2.89
N ALA A 234 4.32 -11.95 2.08
CA ALA A 234 3.69 -13.21 2.49
C ALA A 234 4.35 -13.81 3.73
N ASN A 235 5.69 -13.78 3.80
CA ASN A 235 6.43 -14.31 4.92
C ASN A 235 6.19 -13.50 6.20
N LYS A 236 6.21 -12.17 6.11
CA LYS A 236 5.93 -11.31 7.26
C LYS A 236 4.49 -11.50 7.77
N ILE A 237 3.51 -11.58 6.87
CA ILE A 237 2.11 -11.89 7.24
C ILE A 237 2.04 -13.27 7.91
N ALA A 238 2.73 -14.28 7.39
CA ALA A 238 2.76 -15.62 7.98
C ALA A 238 3.39 -15.63 9.39
N ASP A 239 4.46 -14.86 9.61
CA ASP A 239 5.07 -14.69 10.92
C ASP A 239 4.08 -14.05 11.92
N TYR A 240 3.32 -13.04 11.49
CA TYR A 240 2.27 -12.44 12.31
C TYR A 240 1.13 -13.43 12.62
N ILE A 241 0.67 -14.21 11.62
CA ILE A 241 -0.34 -15.24 11.83
C ILE A 241 0.10 -16.24 12.91
N GLN A 242 1.36 -16.64 12.87
CA GLN A 242 1.93 -17.56 13.86
C GLN A 242 2.11 -16.89 15.24
N ALA A 243 2.69 -15.70 15.30
CA ALA A 243 2.99 -14.99 16.53
C ALA A 243 1.73 -14.63 17.33
N TYR A 244 0.67 -14.23 16.64
CA TYR A 244 -0.60 -13.79 17.25
C TYR A 244 -1.69 -14.84 17.21
N SER A 245 -1.40 -16.08 16.79
CA SER A 245 -2.37 -17.18 16.64
C SER A 245 -3.65 -16.77 15.92
N LEU A 246 -3.49 -16.03 14.80
CA LEU A 246 -4.60 -15.48 14.05
C LEU A 246 -5.44 -16.58 13.37
N LYS A 247 -6.72 -16.27 13.10
CA LYS A 247 -7.69 -17.18 12.48
C LYS A 247 -7.32 -17.60 11.06
N SER A 248 -8.00 -18.59 10.52
CA SER A 248 -7.76 -19.14 9.17
C SER A 248 -7.97 -18.13 8.03
N GLU A 249 -8.81 -17.12 8.22
CA GLU A 249 -9.04 -16.05 7.24
C GLU A 249 -7.75 -15.29 6.90
N TYR A 250 -6.87 -15.08 7.88
CA TYR A 250 -5.56 -14.47 7.66
C TYR A 250 -4.65 -15.34 6.79
N VAL A 251 -4.78 -16.65 6.89
CA VAL A 251 -4.04 -17.59 6.04
C VAL A 251 -4.51 -17.46 4.58
N LEU A 252 -5.81 -17.31 4.36
CA LEU A 252 -6.38 -17.06 3.04
C LEU A 252 -5.93 -15.72 2.48
N PHE A 253 -5.91 -14.68 3.30
CA PHE A 253 -5.40 -13.36 2.93
C PHE A 253 -3.91 -13.42 2.53
N CYS A 254 -3.06 -14.05 3.33
CA CYS A 254 -1.65 -14.28 3.01
C CYS A 254 -1.46 -15.02 1.68
N HIS A 255 -2.37 -15.95 1.38
CA HIS A 255 -2.29 -16.76 0.16
C HIS A 255 -2.35 -15.94 -1.13
N GLN A 256 -3.00 -14.78 -1.15
CA GLN A 256 -3.05 -13.91 -2.35
C GLN A 256 -1.64 -13.47 -2.80
N TYR A 257 -0.73 -13.18 -1.86
CA TYR A 257 0.66 -12.81 -2.16
C TYR A 257 1.45 -14.00 -2.71
N ILE A 258 1.23 -15.18 -2.15
CA ILE A 258 1.79 -16.42 -2.71
C ILE A 258 1.27 -16.66 -4.14
N LEU A 259 -0.02 -16.42 -4.41
CA LEU A 259 -0.58 -16.50 -5.75
C LEU A 259 0.07 -15.47 -6.70
N GLY A 260 0.22 -14.23 -6.25
CA GLY A 260 0.92 -13.17 -6.99
C GLY A 260 2.34 -13.60 -7.38
N THR A 261 3.09 -14.16 -6.44
CA THR A 261 4.42 -14.73 -6.68
C THR A 261 4.42 -15.72 -7.84
N TYR A 262 3.47 -16.67 -7.86
CA TYR A 262 3.37 -17.65 -8.94
C TYR A 262 2.96 -17.06 -10.28
N VAL A 263 2.12 -16.01 -10.28
CA VAL A 263 1.76 -15.28 -11.50
C VAL A 263 3.02 -14.70 -12.15
N TYR A 264 3.89 -14.07 -11.38
CA TYR A 264 5.15 -13.52 -11.90
C TYR A 264 6.15 -14.60 -12.27
N LEU A 265 6.29 -15.67 -11.47
CA LEU A 265 7.12 -16.84 -11.83
C LEU A 265 6.74 -17.44 -13.19
N ARG A 266 5.45 -17.50 -13.50
CA ARG A 266 4.98 -18.02 -14.80
C ARG A 266 5.37 -17.13 -15.97
N ARG A 267 5.50 -15.81 -15.75
CA ARG A 267 5.93 -14.84 -16.77
C ARG A 267 7.43 -14.98 -17.11
N LEU A 268 8.22 -15.57 -16.22
CA LEU A 268 9.61 -15.93 -16.50
C LEU A 268 9.68 -17.14 -17.45
N GLY A 269 10.77 -17.25 -18.23
CA GLY A 269 11.10 -18.46 -18.98
C GLY A 269 11.17 -19.69 -18.05
N PHE A 270 10.96 -20.89 -18.61
CA PHE A 270 10.85 -22.12 -17.79
C PHE A 270 12.10 -22.34 -16.91
N ILE A 271 13.29 -22.18 -17.46
CA ILE A 271 14.57 -22.41 -16.75
C ILE A 271 14.77 -21.38 -15.63
N GLU A 272 14.56 -20.09 -15.93
CA GLU A 272 14.72 -19.01 -14.96
C GLU A 272 13.67 -19.12 -13.84
N GLY A 273 12.40 -19.33 -14.21
CA GLY A 273 11.33 -19.55 -13.26
C GLY A 273 11.57 -20.77 -12.37
N TYR A 274 12.12 -21.87 -12.91
CA TYR A 274 12.46 -23.04 -12.11
C TYR A 274 13.62 -22.78 -11.14
N LYS A 275 14.65 -22.04 -11.57
CA LYS A 275 15.74 -21.61 -10.68
C LYS A 275 15.16 -20.79 -9.50
N LYS A 276 14.33 -19.80 -9.79
CA LYS A 276 13.71 -18.95 -8.76
C LYS A 276 12.77 -19.75 -7.86
N TYR A 277 11.97 -20.66 -8.41
CA TYR A 277 11.12 -21.56 -7.62
C TYR A 277 11.93 -22.39 -6.62
N LYS A 278 13.10 -22.94 -7.02
CA LYS A 278 13.97 -23.67 -6.10
C LYS A 278 14.51 -22.82 -4.95
N GLU A 279 14.79 -21.55 -5.19
CA GLU A 279 15.18 -20.62 -4.14
C GLU A 279 14.03 -20.39 -3.15
N ILE A 280 12.83 -20.16 -3.69
CA ILE A 280 11.61 -19.90 -2.90
C ILE A 280 11.31 -21.07 -1.96
N ILE A 281 11.24 -22.30 -2.46
CA ILE A 281 10.88 -23.46 -1.64
C ILE A 281 11.95 -23.84 -0.61
N LYS A 282 13.18 -23.34 -0.75
CA LYS A 282 14.25 -23.48 0.24
C LYS A 282 14.18 -22.39 1.31
N ASN A 283 13.45 -21.32 1.07
CA ASN A 283 13.32 -20.24 2.04
C ASN A 283 12.56 -20.76 3.25
N LYS A 284 13.17 -20.65 4.44
CA LYS A 284 12.61 -21.13 5.70
C LYS A 284 11.24 -20.55 6.00
N LEU A 285 11.02 -19.29 5.64
CA LEU A 285 9.77 -18.58 5.86
C LEU A 285 8.64 -19.14 4.97
N TYR A 286 8.93 -19.40 3.69
CA TYR A 286 7.98 -20.01 2.76
C TYR A 286 7.55 -21.42 3.22
N VAL A 287 8.50 -22.22 3.72
CA VAL A 287 8.22 -23.52 4.31
C VAL A 287 7.31 -23.39 5.54
N ASN A 288 7.51 -22.36 6.36
CA ASN A 288 6.66 -22.11 7.53
C ASN A 288 5.23 -21.76 7.13
N TYR A 289 5.02 -20.96 6.10
CA TYR A 289 3.69 -20.65 5.56
C TYR A 289 2.91 -21.93 5.22
N TYR A 290 3.52 -22.86 4.48
CA TYR A 290 2.85 -24.14 4.14
C TYR A 290 2.63 -25.04 5.36
N LYS A 291 3.50 -24.99 6.36
CA LYS A 291 3.25 -25.69 7.65
C LYS A 291 2.02 -25.13 8.37
N ILE A 292 1.82 -23.80 8.35
CA ILE A 292 0.63 -23.18 8.92
C ILE A 292 -0.63 -23.68 8.21
N ILE A 293 -0.65 -23.65 6.86
CA ILE A 293 -1.78 -24.16 6.07
C ILE A 293 -2.09 -25.62 6.41
N LEU A 294 -1.09 -26.49 6.46
CA LEU A 294 -1.28 -27.90 6.75
C LEU A 294 -1.74 -28.13 8.19
N LYS A 295 -1.24 -27.35 9.14
CA LYS A 295 -1.63 -27.43 10.56
C LYS A 295 -3.06 -26.97 10.80
N GLN A 296 -3.50 -25.93 10.09
CA GLN A 296 -4.84 -25.35 10.21
C GLN A 296 -5.86 -26.02 9.28
N GLU A 297 -5.42 -26.99 8.46
CA GLU A 297 -6.25 -27.73 7.52
C GLU A 297 -7.10 -26.84 6.61
N VAL A 298 -6.56 -25.66 6.21
CA VAL A 298 -7.27 -24.68 5.36
C VAL A 298 -7.56 -25.30 3.99
N SER A 299 -8.72 -25.93 3.88
CA SER A 299 -9.30 -26.33 2.59
C SER A 299 -9.51 -25.09 1.75
N PRO A 300 -9.30 -24.83 0.64
CA PRO A 300 -8.79 -25.43 -0.57
C PRO A 300 -7.27 -25.30 -0.78
N LEU A 301 -6.50 -24.89 0.20
CA LEU A 301 -5.06 -24.61 0.10
C LEU A 301 -4.20 -25.84 0.37
N VAL A 302 -4.73 -26.83 1.09
CA VAL A 302 -3.99 -28.05 1.48
C VAL A 302 -3.38 -28.77 0.28
N PHE A 303 -4.08 -28.85 -0.85
CA PHE A 303 -3.52 -29.46 -2.07
C PHE A 303 -2.29 -28.70 -2.59
N LYS A 304 -2.35 -27.35 -2.61
CA LYS A 304 -1.23 -26.50 -3.06
C LYS A 304 -0.04 -26.61 -2.09
N ALA A 305 -0.32 -26.65 -0.79
CA ALA A 305 0.71 -26.87 0.23
C ALA A 305 1.40 -28.24 0.07
N LYS A 306 0.65 -29.28 -0.26
CA LYS A 306 1.21 -30.60 -0.58
C LYS A 306 2.11 -30.57 -1.83
N LEU A 307 1.76 -29.79 -2.85
CA LEU A 307 2.63 -29.65 -4.05
C LEU A 307 4.03 -29.11 -3.71
N ALA A 308 4.14 -28.23 -2.71
CA ALA A 308 5.42 -27.71 -2.27
C ALA A 308 6.32 -28.76 -1.60
N GLN A 309 5.77 -29.90 -1.20
CA GLN A 309 6.51 -31.02 -0.59
C GLN A 309 7.07 -32.02 -1.59
N TYR A 310 6.61 -31.95 -2.87
CA TYR A 310 7.15 -32.81 -3.92
C TYR A 310 8.56 -32.37 -4.37
N PRO A 311 9.31 -33.26 -5.04
CA PRO A 311 10.57 -32.86 -5.64
C PRO A 311 10.42 -31.57 -6.45
N PRO A 312 11.39 -30.64 -6.41
CA PRO A 312 11.22 -29.27 -6.93
C PRO A 312 10.69 -29.19 -8.37
N ILE A 313 11.12 -30.11 -9.25
CA ILE A 313 10.65 -30.11 -10.64
C ILE A 313 9.18 -30.49 -10.74
N VAL A 314 8.74 -31.49 -9.98
CA VAL A 314 7.34 -31.94 -9.97
C VAL A 314 6.43 -30.86 -9.36
N GLY A 315 6.84 -30.29 -8.25
CA GLY A 315 6.14 -29.18 -7.61
C GLY A 315 6.01 -27.97 -8.55
N TYR A 316 7.07 -27.56 -9.22
CA TYR A 316 7.06 -26.45 -10.16
C TYR A 316 6.14 -26.69 -11.37
N ILE A 317 6.18 -27.86 -11.98
CA ILE A 317 5.28 -28.23 -13.07
C ILE A 317 3.84 -28.21 -12.58
N GLY A 318 3.55 -28.81 -11.42
CA GLY A 318 2.23 -28.82 -10.81
C GLY A 318 1.68 -27.41 -10.59
N PHE A 319 2.47 -26.51 -10.06
CA PHE A 319 2.07 -25.11 -9.91
C PHE A 319 1.82 -24.42 -11.25
N ARG A 320 2.67 -24.61 -12.26
CA ARG A 320 2.45 -24.02 -13.59
C ARG A 320 1.14 -24.46 -14.22
N ILE A 321 0.79 -25.75 -14.11
CA ILE A 321 -0.48 -26.31 -14.60
C ILE A 321 -1.67 -25.70 -13.87
N LEU A 322 -1.65 -25.69 -12.53
CA LEU A 322 -2.73 -25.11 -11.72
C LEU A 322 -3.01 -23.65 -12.08
N PHE A 323 -1.95 -22.85 -12.26
CA PHE A 323 -2.10 -21.45 -12.61
C PHE A 323 -2.62 -21.23 -14.03
N SER A 324 -2.28 -22.13 -14.95
CA SER A 324 -2.84 -22.09 -16.31
C SER A 324 -4.35 -22.34 -16.29
N ILE A 325 -4.81 -23.33 -15.53
CA ILE A 325 -6.23 -23.65 -15.39
C ILE A 325 -7.01 -22.52 -14.70
N THR A 326 -6.46 -21.93 -13.62
CA THR A 326 -7.14 -20.84 -12.89
C THR A 326 -7.24 -19.56 -13.72
N SER A 327 -6.23 -19.26 -14.52
CA SER A 327 -6.22 -18.10 -15.43
C SER A 327 -7.25 -18.26 -16.56
N ILE A 328 -7.45 -19.46 -17.05
CA ILE A 328 -8.47 -19.79 -18.04
C ILE A 328 -9.88 -19.61 -17.42
N LYS A 329 -10.11 -20.13 -16.21
CA LYS A 329 -11.40 -19.98 -15.50
C LYS A 329 -11.76 -18.52 -15.19
N ARG A 330 -10.77 -17.67 -14.90
CA ARG A 330 -11.00 -16.21 -14.71
C ARG A 330 -11.40 -15.51 -16.00
N LYS A 331 -10.81 -15.86 -17.15
CA LYS A 331 -11.21 -15.34 -18.46
C LYS A 331 -12.64 -15.76 -18.85
N PHE A 332 -13.06 -16.98 -18.51
CA PHE A 332 -14.43 -17.45 -18.78
C PHE A 332 -15.50 -16.98 -17.77
N ARG A 333 -15.10 -16.35 -16.63
CA ARG A 333 -16.05 -15.71 -15.71
C ARG A 333 -16.27 -14.22 -16.00
N LEU A 334 -15.49 -13.66 -16.92
CA LEU A 334 -15.58 -12.27 -17.39
C LEU A 334 -16.22 -12.19 -18.80
N LEU A 335 -16.66 -13.30 -19.36
CA LEU A 335 -17.59 -13.45 -20.48
C LEU A 335 -18.94 -13.98 -19.97
#